data_318d9d1f2789f3863d249d43d829e2b1
#
_entry.id   318d9d1f2789f3863d249d43d829e2b1
#
_cell.length_a   1.000
_cell.length_b   1.000
_cell.length_c   1.000
_cell.angle_alpha   90.00
_cell.angle_beta   90.00
_cell.angle_gamma   90.00
#
_symmetry.space_group_name_H-M   'P 1'
#
loop_
_entity.id
_entity.type
_entity.pdbx_description
1 polymer ?
#
loop_
_entity_poly.entity_id
_entity_poly.type
_entity_poly.pdbx_seq_one_letter_code
_entity_poly.pdbx_strand_id
1 'polypeptide(L)'
;VIELSILHYILKNQDYMVLLSIDEAKLLDSKIKSYFIKLKEYREKYDDLPTLQDFSALVNNKNLFTDVTEISKSLLPFYLDQIEERHNKYVFFDKLYSIINNEIEFEETISQVQDLLLDTQKDSGKVEEIDCSQMPEQEDYITRVPLGIGKFDEINGGLAASELALIGGHRGSGKSILALHTALSRYKLKKTVGFISIEMRASEVRFRLDAMVTGLPAKDLQFNRLDNEQLRVYFTKKANFFCIPTPEFIEMLKEPVVDKSKLTLAYNSLPRKEHKFFLYDMPLCNLSDINYIAAKLKQLHSLNYLVVDYLNIIKMPGVTDSIDWKVQINRAEGLKTIARANDVGILSPIQIDEEGKVKFAKAIEDPVDLSLLFQKSKGGNNDTLNLYTSKIRNGTDCKFSLLFNKTNLRISALRDNDE
;
A
#
# COMPACT_ATOMS: atom_id res chain seq x y z
N VAL A 1 -21.45 -29.55 -9.19
CA VAL A 1 -22.54 -29.75 -8.22
C VAL A 1 -23.21 -28.41 -7.86
N ILE A 2 -22.47 -27.35 -7.56
CA ILE A 2 -23.01 -26.01 -7.21
C ILE A 2 -23.88 -25.45 -8.33
N GLU A 3 -23.44 -25.50 -9.54
CA GLU A 3 -24.13 -25.00 -10.73
C GLU A 3 -25.48 -25.72 -10.96
N LEU A 4 -25.51 -27.05 -10.72
CA LEU A 4 -26.76 -27.82 -10.80
C LEU A 4 -27.74 -27.44 -9.69
N SER A 5 -27.25 -27.10 -8.51
CA SER A 5 -28.10 -26.64 -7.38
C SER A 5 -28.72 -25.27 -7.71
N ILE A 6 -27.99 -24.40 -8.37
CA ILE A 6 -28.52 -23.10 -8.84
C ILE A 6 -29.54 -23.32 -9.97
N LEU A 7 -29.24 -24.21 -10.93
CA LEU A 7 -30.20 -24.55 -11.99
C LEU A 7 -31.50 -25.13 -11.41
N HIS A 8 -31.37 -26.02 -10.43
CA HIS A 8 -32.52 -26.55 -9.69
C HIS A 8 -33.32 -25.44 -8.99
N TYR A 9 -32.64 -24.51 -8.32
CA TYR A 9 -33.26 -23.36 -7.67
C TYR A 9 -34.05 -22.50 -8.68
N ILE A 10 -33.47 -22.16 -9.83
CA ILE A 10 -34.11 -21.37 -10.87
C ILE A 10 -35.38 -22.02 -11.37
N LEU A 11 -35.34 -23.30 -11.71
CA LEU A 11 -36.47 -24.04 -12.22
C LEU A 11 -37.57 -24.26 -11.15
N LYS A 12 -37.18 -24.56 -9.91
CA LYS A 12 -38.10 -24.77 -8.79
C LYS A 12 -38.86 -23.50 -8.41
N ASN A 13 -38.17 -22.37 -8.39
CA ASN A 13 -38.75 -21.10 -7.97
C ASN A 13 -39.19 -20.23 -9.16
N GLN A 14 -39.01 -20.69 -10.38
CA GLN A 14 -39.29 -19.94 -11.63
C GLN A 14 -38.59 -18.57 -11.65
N ASP A 15 -37.36 -18.50 -11.11
CA ASP A 15 -36.62 -17.25 -10.90
C ASP A 15 -35.84 -16.89 -12.14
N TYR A 16 -36.47 -16.21 -13.07
CA TYR A 16 -35.87 -15.74 -14.31
C TYR A 16 -34.78 -14.70 -14.09
N MET A 17 -34.87 -13.86 -13.07
CA MET A 17 -33.86 -12.84 -12.80
C MET A 17 -32.51 -13.47 -12.44
N VAL A 18 -32.53 -14.55 -11.66
CA VAL A 18 -31.32 -15.32 -11.37
C VAL A 18 -30.73 -15.95 -12.62
N LEU A 19 -31.56 -16.47 -13.52
CA LEU A 19 -31.08 -17.03 -14.79
C LEU A 19 -30.34 -15.98 -15.63
N LEU A 20 -30.85 -14.74 -15.68
CA LEU A 20 -30.21 -13.64 -16.41
C LEU A 20 -28.90 -13.19 -15.79
N SER A 21 -28.76 -13.30 -14.47
CA SER A 21 -27.55 -12.88 -13.76
C SER A 21 -26.37 -13.84 -13.98
N ILE A 22 -26.62 -15.04 -14.52
CA ILE A 22 -25.56 -16.03 -14.73
C ILE A 22 -24.89 -15.82 -16.08
N ASP A 23 -23.60 -15.57 -16.03
CA ASP A 23 -22.70 -15.58 -17.20
C ASP A 23 -22.23 -17.02 -17.47
N GLU A 24 -22.67 -17.60 -18.58
CA GLU A 24 -22.30 -18.94 -18.96
C GLU A 24 -20.80 -19.10 -19.23
N ALA A 25 -20.10 -18.02 -19.54
CA ALA A 25 -18.66 -18.05 -19.73
C ALA A 25 -17.93 -18.43 -18.42
N LYS A 26 -18.52 -18.12 -17.27
CA LYS A 26 -17.98 -18.45 -15.94
C LYS A 26 -18.25 -19.90 -15.49
N LEU A 27 -19.05 -20.66 -16.23
CA LEU A 27 -19.36 -22.07 -15.91
C LEU A 27 -18.25 -22.97 -16.44
N LEU A 28 -17.60 -23.75 -15.55
CA LEU A 28 -16.46 -24.60 -15.91
C LEU A 28 -16.87 -25.92 -16.56
N ASP A 29 -18.01 -26.47 -16.19
CA ASP A 29 -18.51 -27.73 -16.75
C ASP A 29 -19.28 -27.47 -18.07
N SER A 30 -18.73 -27.94 -19.18
CA SER A 30 -19.30 -27.76 -20.52
C SER A 30 -20.72 -28.32 -20.68
N LYS A 31 -21.04 -29.42 -19.97
CA LYS A 31 -22.35 -30.04 -19.99
C LYS A 31 -23.37 -29.19 -19.24
N ILE A 32 -23.00 -28.71 -18.05
CA ILE A 32 -23.85 -27.82 -17.26
C ILE A 32 -24.03 -26.48 -17.97
N LYS A 33 -22.97 -25.91 -18.54
CA LYS A 33 -23.05 -24.73 -19.40
C LYS A 33 -24.10 -24.91 -20.52
N SER A 34 -24.11 -26.06 -21.18
CA SER A 34 -25.10 -26.35 -22.23
C SER A 34 -26.56 -26.38 -21.69
N TYR A 35 -26.74 -26.71 -20.40
CA TYR A 35 -28.06 -26.70 -19.78
C TYR A 35 -28.55 -25.27 -19.53
N PHE A 36 -27.70 -24.37 -19.08
CA PHE A 36 -28.04 -22.96 -18.93
C PHE A 36 -28.38 -22.30 -20.27
N ILE A 37 -27.57 -22.57 -21.31
CA ILE A 37 -27.84 -22.08 -22.66
C ILE A 37 -29.22 -22.56 -23.14
N LYS A 38 -29.51 -23.86 -23.03
CA LYS A 38 -30.81 -24.41 -23.41
C LYS A 38 -31.98 -23.82 -22.61
N LEU A 39 -31.76 -23.52 -21.35
CA LEU A 39 -32.79 -22.92 -20.52
C LEU A 39 -33.09 -21.48 -20.94
N LYS A 40 -32.06 -20.71 -21.30
CA LYS A 40 -32.22 -19.35 -21.85
C LYS A 40 -32.91 -19.38 -23.24
N GLU A 41 -32.51 -20.29 -24.14
CA GLU A 41 -33.16 -20.49 -25.42
C GLU A 41 -34.63 -20.88 -25.28
N TYR A 42 -34.95 -21.75 -24.31
CA TYR A 42 -36.34 -22.12 -24.01
C TYR A 42 -37.14 -20.90 -23.55
N ARG A 43 -36.59 -20.11 -22.62
CA ARG A 43 -37.22 -18.88 -22.10
C ARG A 43 -37.49 -17.87 -23.24
N GLU A 44 -36.51 -17.66 -24.11
CA GLU A 44 -36.65 -16.73 -25.25
C GLU A 44 -37.76 -17.19 -26.22
N LYS A 45 -37.88 -18.51 -26.41
CA LYS A 45 -38.84 -19.06 -27.37
C LYS A 45 -40.28 -19.12 -26.86
N TYR A 46 -40.46 -19.42 -25.57
CA TYR A 46 -41.76 -19.70 -24.99
C TYR A 46 -42.23 -18.66 -23.95
N ASP A 47 -41.40 -17.68 -23.67
CA ASP A 47 -41.63 -16.61 -22.69
C ASP A 47 -41.95 -17.13 -21.29
N ASP A 48 -41.53 -18.35 -20.95
CA ASP A 48 -41.74 -19.05 -19.69
C ASP A 48 -40.58 -20.00 -19.36
N LEU A 49 -40.45 -20.45 -18.11
CA LEU A 49 -39.49 -21.46 -17.71
C LEU A 49 -40.16 -22.86 -17.63
N PRO A 50 -39.43 -23.91 -18.08
CA PRO A 50 -39.99 -25.28 -17.96
C PRO A 50 -39.99 -25.75 -16.51
N THR A 51 -40.85 -26.72 -16.19
CA THR A 51 -40.77 -27.40 -14.90
C THR A 51 -39.52 -28.25 -14.79
N LEU A 52 -39.13 -28.67 -13.58
CA LEU A 52 -37.99 -29.58 -13.35
C LEU A 52 -38.09 -30.86 -14.19
N GLN A 53 -39.31 -31.43 -14.32
CA GLN A 53 -39.56 -32.65 -15.10
C GLN A 53 -39.41 -32.38 -16.60
N ASP A 54 -40.01 -31.31 -17.11
CA ASP A 54 -39.96 -30.95 -18.53
C ASP A 54 -38.52 -30.62 -18.96
N PHE A 55 -37.76 -29.92 -18.10
CA PHE A 55 -36.38 -29.64 -18.35
C PHE A 55 -35.48 -30.89 -18.37
N SER A 56 -35.72 -31.82 -17.43
CA SER A 56 -35.01 -33.12 -17.41
C SER A 56 -35.28 -33.94 -18.66
N ALA A 57 -36.54 -33.89 -19.19
CA ALA A 57 -36.88 -34.50 -20.46
C ALA A 57 -36.20 -33.78 -21.65
N LEU A 58 -36.17 -32.44 -21.65
CA LEU A 58 -35.54 -31.61 -22.69
C LEU A 58 -34.05 -31.89 -22.86
N VAL A 59 -33.35 -32.15 -21.75
CA VAL A 59 -31.90 -32.47 -21.77
C VAL A 59 -31.62 -33.98 -21.80
N ASN A 60 -32.63 -34.83 -21.90
CA ASN A 60 -32.53 -36.29 -21.98
C ASN A 60 -31.83 -36.90 -20.71
N ASN A 61 -32.08 -36.32 -19.54
CA ASN A 61 -31.49 -36.80 -18.30
C ASN A 61 -32.52 -36.86 -17.19
N LYS A 62 -33.17 -38.02 -17.05
CA LYS A 62 -34.27 -38.23 -16.05
C LYS A 62 -33.82 -38.07 -14.59
N ASN A 63 -32.53 -38.29 -14.33
CA ASN A 63 -31.96 -38.21 -12.98
C ASN A 63 -31.13 -36.92 -12.75
N LEU A 64 -31.38 -35.87 -13.53
CA LEU A 64 -30.58 -34.65 -13.49
C LEU A 64 -30.51 -34.02 -12.08
N PHE A 65 -31.57 -34.07 -11.33
CA PHE A 65 -31.71 -33.42 -10.02
C PHE A 65 -31.79 -34.40 -8.85
N THR A 66 -31.43 -35.67 -9.00
CA THR A 66 -31.58 -36.69 -7.94
C THR A 66 -30.72 -36.43 -6.72
N ASP A 67 -29.50 -35.93 -6.92
CA ASP A 67 -28.51 -35.71 -5.85
C ASP A 67 -28.17 -34.21 -5.71
N VAL A 68 -29.12 -33.33 -5.99
CA VAL A 68 -28.87 -31.89 -5.95
C VAL A 68 -29.30 -31.31 -4.61
N THR A 69 -28.39 -30.51 -4.00
CA THR A 69 -28.69 -29.80 -2.76
C THR A 69 -29.65 -28.65 -3.04
N GLU A 70 -30.77 -28.63 -2.30
CA GLU A 70 -31.69 -27.50 -2.38
C GLU A 70 -31.07 -26.23 -1.76
N ILE A 71 -31.18 -25.13 -2.50
CA ILE A 71 -30.69 -23.82 -2.08
C ILE A 71 -31.87 -22.97 -1.61
N SER A 72 -31.73 -22.35 -0.44
CA SER A 72 -32.66 -21.31 -0.03
C SER A 72 -32.32 -19.97 -0.69
N LYS A 73 -33.28 -19.07 -0.81
CA LYS A 73 -33.12 -17.74 -1.37
C LYS A 73 -32.00 -16.95 -0.66
N SER A 74 -31.88 -17.10 0.66
CA SER A 74 -30.82 -16.42 1.46
C SER A 74 -29.40 -16.91 1.21
N LEU A 75 -29.25 -18.15 0.73
CA LEU A 75 -27.94 -18.73 0.42
C LEU A 75 -27.54 -18.60 -1.06
N LEU A 76 -28.45 -18.15 -1.90
CA LEU A 76 -28.21 -18.01 -3.34
C LEU A 76 -27.01 -17.09 -3.66
N PRO A 77 -26.85 -15.90 -3.05
CA PRO A 77 -25.69 -15.05 -3.30
C PRO A 77 -24.37 -15.78 -3.01
N PHE A 78 -24.28 -16.52 -1.91
CA PHE A 78 -23.10 -17.31 -1.57
C PHE A 78 -22.74 -18.33 -2.66
N TYR A 79 -23.73 -18.99 -3.25
CA TYR A 79 -23.48 -19.98 -4.32
C TYR A 79 -23.09 -19.31 -5.65
N LEU A 80 -23.60 -18.12 -5.95
CA LEU A 80 -23.20 -17.33 -7.11
C LEU A 80 -21.75 -16.87 -6.95
N ASP A 81 -21.36 -16.36 -5.79
CA ASP A 81 -19.99 -15.99 -5.46
C ASP A 81 -19.02 -17.18 -5.61
N GLN A 82 -19.45 -18.39 -5.23
CA GLN A 82 -18.65 -19.60 -5.39
C GLN A 82 -18.39 -19.97 -6.86
N ILE A 83 -19.33 -19.71 -7.79
CA ILE A 83 -19.09 -19.89 -9.22
C ILE A 83 -18.02 -18.91 -9.69
N GLU A 84 -18.12 -17.66 -9.32
CA GLU A 84 -17.18 -16.62 -9.71
C GLU A 84 -15.77 -16.88 -9.15
N GLU A 85 -15.65 -17.25 -7.89
CA GLU A 85 -14.38 -17.60 -7.27
C GLU A 85 -13.71 -18.80 -7.96
N ARG A 86 -14.47 -19.83 -8.32
CA ARG A 86 -13.96 -21.01 -9.01
C ARG A 86 -13.51 -20.69 -10.42
N HIS A 87 -14.26 -19.85 -11.15
CA HIS A 87 -13.89 -19.38 -12.48
C HIS A 87 -12.58 -18.57 -12.43
N ASN A 88 -12.48 -17.61 -11.51
CA ASN A 88 -11.29 -16.79 -11.34
C ASN A 88 -10.05 -17.62 -11.00
N LYS A 89 -10.20 -18.63 -10.11
CA LYS A 89 -9.14 -19.60 -9.84
C LYS A 89 -8.72 -20.37 -11.09
N TYR A 90 -9.69 -20.85 -11.88
CA TYR A 90 -9.40 -21.58 -13.12
C TYR A 90 -8.64 -20.71 -14.13
N VAL A 91 -9.12 -19.49 -14.40
CA VAL A 91 -8.48 -18.54 -15.32
C VAL A 91 -7.07 -18.19 -14.85
N PHE A 92 -6.88 -17.98 -13.55
CA PHE A 92 -5.57 -17.73 -12.96
C PHE A 92 -4.62 -18.89 -13.20
N PHE A 93 -5.04 -20.13 -12.87
CA PHE A 93 -4.19 -21.31 -13.04
C PHE A 93 -3.91 -21.62 -14.51
N ASP A 94 -4.85 -21.38 -15.42
CA ASP A 94 -4.66 -21.57 -16.85
C ASP A 94 -3.60 -20.59 -17.41
N LYS A 95 -3.70 -19.30 -17.03
CA LYS A 95 -2.69 -18.30 -17.37
C LYS A 95 -1.34 -18.62 -16.73
N LEU A 96 -1.31 -19.01 -15.47
CA LEU A 96 -0.08 -19.39 -14.78
C LEU A 96 0.60 -20.59 -15.45
N TYR A 97 -0.20 -21.60 -15.84
CA TYR A 97 0.28 -22.78 -16.56
C TYR A 97 0.88 -22.40 -17.93
N SER A 98 0.25 -21.46 -18.66
CA SER A 98 0.77 -20.97 -19.94
C SER A 98 2.09 -20.22 -19.77
N ILE A 99 2.24 -19.39 -18.71
CA ILE A 99 3.48 -18.67 -18.42
C ILE A 99 4.62 -19.65 -18.10
N ILE A 100 4.37 -20.67 -17.28
CA ILE A 100 5.38 -21.64 -16.85
C ILE A 100 5.85 -22.52 -18.01
N ASN A 101 4.98 -22.82 -18.97
CA ASN A 101 5.32 -23.66 -20.11
C ASN A 101 5.89 -22.87 -21.31
N ASN A 102 5.98 -21.56 -21.25
CA ASN A 102 6.69 -20.78 -22.26
C ASN A 102 8.21 -20.92 -22.07
N GLU A 103 8.95 -21.04 -23.15
CA GLU A 103 10.42 -21.05 -23.16
C GLU A 103 10.94 -19.60 -23.05
N ILE A 104 10.80 -18.99 -21.85
CA ILE A 104 11.28 -17.65 -21.53
C ILE A 104 12.27 -17.71 -20.37
N GLU A 105 13.09 -16.65 -20.24
CA GLU A 105 14.06 -16.52 -19.15
C GLU A 105 13.35 -16.50 -17.77
N PHE A 106 14.01 -16.99 -16.75
CA PHE A 106 13.43 -17.14 -15.40
C PHE A 106 12.96 -15.80 -14.81
N GLU A 107 13.75 -14.73 -14.99
CA GLU A 107 13.40 -13.38 -14.56
C GLU A 107 12.14 -12.84 -15.25
N GLU A 108 11.99 -13.14 -16.54
CA GLU A 108 10.80 -12.75 -17.31
C GLU A 108 9.58 -13.55 -16.88
N THR A 109 9.75 -14.84 -16.58
CA THR A 109 8.68 -15.68 -16.00
C THR A 109 8.19 -15.09 -14.67
N ILE A 110 9.09 -14.70 -13.77
CA ILE A 110 8.73 -14.08 -12.50
C ILE A 110 7.95 -12.78 -12.72
N SER A 111 8.40 -11.93 -13.65
CA SER A 111 7.72 -10.68 -13.98
C SER A 111 6.29 -10.93 -14.46
N GLN A 112 6.09 -11.88 -15.37
CA GLN A 112 4.77 -12.22 -15.91
C GLN A 112 3.83 -12.81 -14.84
N VAL A 113 4.36 -13.61 -13.91
CA VAL A 113 3.58 -14.12 -12.77
C VAL A 113 3.18 -12.99 -11.81
N GLN A 114 4.07 -12.05 -11.56
CA GLN A 114 3.77 -10.87 -10.73
C GLN A 114 2.68 -10.00 -11.37
N ASP A 115 2.75 -9.77 -12.68
CA ASP A 115 1.73 -9.02 -13.43
C ASP A 115 0.37 -9.74 -13.39
N LEU A 116 0.35 -11.07 -13.52
CA LEU A 116 -0.86 -11.87 -13.39
C LEU A 116 -1.49 -11.76 -11.99
N LEU A 117 -0.67 -11.76 -10.93
CA LEU A 117 -1.15 -11.54 -9.56
C LEU A 117 -1.75 -10.16 -9.36
N LEU A 118 -1.16 -9.13 -9.97
CA LEU A 118 -1.70 -7.77 -9.93
C LEU A 118 -3.03 -7.63 -10.68
N ASP A 119 -3.15 -8.27 -11.84
CA ASP A 119 -4.39 -8.24 -12.63
C ASP A 119 -5.54 -8.96 -11.91
N THR A 120 -5.29 -10.09 -11.25
CA THR A 120 -6.30 -10.77 -10.44
C THR A 120 -6.74 -9.94 -9.22
N GLN A 121 -5.90 -9.06 -8.70
CA GLN A 121 -6.27 -8.11 -7.65
C GLN A 121 -7.12 -6.94 -8.17
N LYS A 122 -6.92 -6.52 -9.44
CA LYS A 122 -7.75 -5.47 -10.07
C LYS A 122 -9.18 -5.95 -10.34
N ASP A 123 -9.34 -7.21 -10.78
CA ASP A 123 -10.66 -7.79 -11.04
C ASP A 123 -11.47 -8.04 -9.75
N SER A 124 -10.82 -8.06 -8.59
CA SER A 124 -11.47 -8.13 -7.27
C SER A 124 -12.01 -6.78 -6.77
N GLY A 125 -12.00 -5.74 -7.60
CA GLY A 125 -12.63 -4.45 -7.32
C GLY A 125 -14.11 -4.66 -7.06
N LYS A 126 -14.48 -4.87 -5.78
CA LYS A 126 -15.87 -4.92 -5.36
C LYS A 126 -16.54 -3.63 -5.83
N VAL A 127 -17.50 -3.74 -6.72
CA VAL A 127 -18.46 -2.66 -6.96
C VAL A 127 -19.29 -2.57 -5.68
N GLU A 128 -18.96 -1.59 -4.86
CA GLU A 128 -19.71 -1.30 -3.64
C GLU A 128 -20.87 -0.39 -4.04
N GLU A 129 -22.08 -0.90 -3.94
CA GLU A 129 -23.29 -0.11 -4.12
C GLU A 129 -23.58 0.63 -2.80
N ILE A 130 -23.40 1.95 -2.81
CA ILE A 130 -23.62 2.81 -1.64
C ILE A 130 -24.96 3.53 -1.81
N ASP A 131 -25.90 3.28 -0.90
CA ASP A 131 -27.12 4.06 -0.80
C ASP A 131 -26.86 5.41 -0.12
N CYS A 132 -26.66 6.45 -0.93
CA CYS A 132 -26.37 7.81 -0.44
C CYS A 132 -27.52 8.45 0.35
N SER A 133 -28.70 7.81 0.46
CA SER A 133 -29.81 8.28 1.31
C SER A 133 -29.61 7.92 2.78
N GLN A 134 -28.72 6.97 3.07
CA GLN A 134 -28.39 6.54 4.44
C GLN A 134 -27.33 7.49 5.03
N MET A 135 -27.34 7.61 6.35
CA MET A 135 -26.28 8.35 7.04
C MET A 135 -24.98 7.54 7.00
N PRO A 136 -23.84 8.23 6.74
CA PRO A 136 -22.54 7.54 6.72
C PRO A 136 -22.23 6.89 8.08
N GLU A 137 -21.66 5.70 8.07
CA GLU A 137 -21.15 5.04 9.26
C GLU A 137 -19.86 5.71 9.76
N GLN A 138 -19.43 5.39 10.97
CA GLN A 138 -18.23 6.01 11.56
C GLN A 138 -16.97 5.64 10.78
N GLU A 139 -16.96 4.50 10.08
CA GLU A 139 -15.86 4.03 9.21
C GLU A 139 -15.76 4.79 7.89
N ASP A 140 -16.84 5.45 7.45
CA ASP A 140 -16.88 6.25 6.22
C ASP A 140 -16.18 7.61 6.38
N TYR A 141 -15.85 8.02 7.62
CA TYR A 141 -15.15 9.27 7.87
C TYR A 141 -13.64 9.13 7.64
N ILE A 142 -13.10 10.01 6.82
CA ILE A 142 -11.66 10.04 6.52
C ILE A 142 -10.88 10.45 7.78
N THR A 143 -10.17 9.50 8.39
CA THR A 143 -9.28 9.77 9.52
C THR A 143 -7.89 10.11 9.03
N ARG A 144 -7.46 11.37 9.22
CA ARG A 144 -6.10 11.81 8.91
C ARG A 144 -5.15 11.58 10.07
N VAL A 145 -3.94 11.20 9.78
CA VAL A 145 -2.87 11.01 10.77
C VAL A 145 -1.75 12.02 10.49
N PRO A 146 -1.29 12.77 11.49
CA PRO A 146 -0.23 13.76 11.34
C PRO A 146 1.05 13.20 10.72
N LEU A 147 1.72 14.00 9.88
CA LEU A 147 3.02 13.69 9.27
C LEU A 147 4.20 14.14 10.15
N GLY A 148 3.96 14.90 11.21
CA GLY A 148 4.99 15.55 12.02
C GLY A 148 5.52 16.84 11.40
N ILE A 149 4.73 17.48 10.55
CA ILE A 149 5.08 18.69 9.78
C ILE A 149 4.36 19.92 10.37
N GLY A 150 4.33 20.06 11.71
CA GLY A 150 3.89 21.25 12.43
C GLY A 150 2.63 21.92 11.85
N LYS A 151 2.78 23.13 11.35
CA LYS A 151 1.69 23.97 10.82
C LYS A 151 0.84 23.26 9.71
N PHE A 152 1.45 22.40 8.89
CA PHE A 152 0.70 21.64 7.89
C PHE A 152 -0.29 20.68 8.57
N ASP A 153 0.16 19.95 9.59
CA ASP A 153 -0.69 19.00 10.33
C ASP A 153 -1.80 19.71 11.11
N GLU A 154 -1.52 20.90 11.66
CA GLU A 154 -2.52 21.72 12.34
C GLU A 154 -3.65 22.17 11.42
N ILE A 155 -3.33 22.52 10.17
CA ILE A 155 -4.30 23.00 9.18
C ILE A 155 -5.03 21.82 8.52
N ASN A 156 -4.30 20.75 8.15
CA ASN A 156 -4.79 19.70 7.27
C ASN A 156 -4.92 18.33 7.93
N GLY A 157 -4.48 18.17 9.18
CA GLY A 157 -4.56 16.90 9.93
C GLY A 157 -3.57 15.83 9.50
N GLY A 158 -2.78 16.04 8.45
CA GLY A 158 -1.83 15.08 7.91
C GLY A 158 -2.29 14.34 6.65
N LEU A 159 -2.02 13.02 6.57
CA LEU A 159 -2.36 12.16 5.42
C LEU A 159 -3.26 11.01 5.88
N ALA A 160 -4.30 10.72 5.12
CA ALA A 160 -5.18 9.59 5.39
C ALA A 160 -4.65 8.27 4.79
N ALA A 161 -5.27 7.16 5.19
CA ALA A 161 -5.17 5.91 4.47
C ALA A 161 -5.68 6.09 3.02
N SER A 162 -5.22 5.25 2.09
CA SER A 162 -5.57 5.32 0.67
C SER A 162 -5.17 6.61 -0.06
N GLU A 163 -4.48 7.56 0.61
CA GLU A 163 -3.95 8.77 0.00
C GLU A 163 -2.48 8.62 -0.41
N LEU A 164 -2.12 9.26 -1.54
CA LEU A 164 -0.74 9.40 -2.01
C LEU A 164 -0.25 10.83 -1.79
N ALA A 165 0.90 10.97 -1.12
CA ALA A 165 1.62 12.23 -0.96
C ALA A 165 2.94 12.22 -1.73
N LEU A 166 3.29 13.33 -2.38
CA LEU A 166 4.61 13.55 -2.95
C LEU A 166 5.35 14.68 -2.21
N ILE A 167 6.67 14.51 -2.06
CA ILE A 167 7.58 15.57 -1.61
C ILE A 167 8.55 15.91 -2.75
N GLY A 168 8.29 17.01 -3.43
CA GLY A 168 9.07 17.44 -4.59
C GLY A 168 10.16 18.45 -4.22
N GLY A 169 11.36 18.28 -4.80
CA GLY A 169 12.45 19.22 -4.62
C GLY A 169 13.72 18.82 -5.40
N HIS A 170 14.68 19.75 -5.47
CA HIS A 170 15.95 19.53 -6.13
C HIS A 170 16.82 18.49 -5.40
N ARG A 171 17.86 18.01 -6.07
CA ARG A 171 18.88 17.16 -5.45
C ARG A 171 19.48 17.87 -4.23
N GLY A 172 19.60 17.16 -3.11
CA GLY A 172 20.15 17.72 -1.86
C GLY A 172 19.20 18.63 -1.06
N SER A 173 17.94 18.81 -1.45
CA SER A 173 16.98 19.66 -0.73
C SER A 173 16.48 19.07 0.60
N GLY A 174 16.82 17.83 0.93
CA GLY A 174 16.38 17.19 2.16
C GLY A 174 15.13 16.32 2.05
N LYS A 175 14.66 15.97 0.84
CA LYS A 175 13.46 15.16 0.60
C LYS A 175 13.43 13.84 1.39
N SER A 176 14.49 13.03 1.24
CA SER A 176 14.60 11.73 1.94
C SER A 176 14.66 11.89 3.45
N ILE A 177 15.27 12.99 3.92
CA ILE A 177 15.31 13.33 5.36
C ILE A 177 13.90 13.65 5.86
N LEU A 178 13.14 14.46 5.12
CA LEU A 178 11.77 14.79 5.48
C LEU A 178 10.87 13.54 5.40
N ALA A 179 11.03 12.70 4.39
CA ALA A 179 10.30 11.43 4.27
C ALA A 179 10.58 10.50 5.47
N LEU A 180 11.84 10.38 5.90
CA LEU A 180 12.21 9.60 7.06
C LEU A 180 11.66 10.21 8.36
N HIS A 181 11.65 11.56 8.46
CA HIS A 181 11.03 12.27 9.58
C HIS A 181 9.53 11.98 9.69
N THR A 182 8.78 12.00 8.56
CA THR A 182 7.34 11.68 8.56
C THR A 182 7.10 10.23 9.00
N ALA A 183 7.93 9.29 8.54
CA ALA A 183 7.87 7.90 8.97
C ALA A 183 8.09 7.74 10.49
N LEU A 184 9.10 8.42 11.05
CA LEU A 184 9.35 8.42 12.50
C LEU A 184 8.22 9.07 13.29
N SER A 185 7.62 10.13 12.76
CA SER A 185 6.48 10.82 13.39
C SER A 185 5.27 9.90 13.48
N ARG A 186 4.97 9.17 12.43
CA ARG A 186 3.91 8.15 12.41
C ARG A 186 4.18 7.02 13.40
N TYR A 187 5.43 6.55 13.45
CA TYR A 187 5.82 5.54 14.44
C TYR A 187 5.65 6.01 15.88
N LYS A 188 5.96 7.27 16.20
CA LYS A 188 5.70 7.89 17.52
C LYS A 188 4.22 7.88 17.89
N LEU A 189 3.33 8.00 16.91
CA LEU A 189 1.87 7.92 17.07
C LEU A 189 1.37 6.47 17.15
N LYS A 190 2.24 5.51 17.44
CA LYS A 190 1.95 4.07 17.58
C LYS A 190 1.40 3.43 16.30
N LYS A 191 1.76 3.97 15.11
CA LYS A 191 1.40 3.37 13.83
C LYS A 191 2.52 2.49 13.32
N THR A 192 2.17 1.37 12.69
CA THR A 192 3.14 0.54 11.96
C THR A 192 3.50 1.22 10.65
N VAL A 193 4.79 1.29 10.36
CA VAL A 193 5.38 2.04 9.25
C VAL A 193 6.29 1.14 8.43
N GLY A 194 6.20 1.24 7.10
CA GLY A 194 7.16 0.69 6.15
C GLY A 194 7.99 1.81 5.49
N PHE A 195 9.26 1.54 5.24
CA PHE A 195 10.16 2.40 4.47
C PHE A 195 10.89 1.56 3.44
N ILE A 196 10.62 1.78 2.16
CA ILE A 196 11.31 1.16 1.04
C ILE A 196 12.36 2.14 0.53
N SER A 197 13.63 1.77 0.65
CA SER A 197 14.75 2.53 0.14
C SER A 197 15.22 1.92 -1.17
N ILE A 198 15.15 2.71 -2.24
CA ILE A 198 15.57 2.29 -3.58
C ILE A 198 16.96 2.87 -3.90
N GLU A 199 17.25 4.10 -3.46
CA GLU A 199 18.52 4.78 -3.70
C GLU A 199 19.58 4.49 -2.64
N MET A 200 19.19 4.47 -1.36
CA MET A 200 20.11 4.37 -0.25
C MET A 200 20.18 2.96 0.31
N ARG A 201 21.38 2.52 0.71
CA ARG A 201 21.55 1.25 1.42
C ARG A 201 20.87 1.29 2.79
N ALA A 202 20.42 0.13 3.26
CA ALA A 202 19.80 0.02 4.58
C ALA A 202 20.68 0.59 5.71
N SER A 203 22.01 0.44 5.62
CA SER A 203 22.94 1.02 6.60
C SER A 203 22.88 2.55 6.63
N GLU A 204 22.74 3.21 5.48
CA GLU A 204 22.62 4.67 5.40
C GLU A 204 21.32 5.17 5.99
N VAL A 205 20.19 4.51 5.70
CA VAL A 205 18.90 4.84 6.31
C VAL A 205 18.94 4.63 7.82
N ARG A 206 19.58 3.53 8.29
CA ARG A 206 19.69 3.22 9.73
C ARG A 206 20.43 4.27 10.51
N PHE A 207 21.61 4.72 10.09
CA PHE A 207 22.31 5.73 10.89
C PHE A 207 21.63 7.11 10.81
N ARG A 208 20.94 7.47 9.72
CA ARG A 208 20.10 8.66 9.65
C ARG A 208 18.93 8.58 10.65
N LEU A 209 18.23 7.43 10.66
CA LEU A 209 17.17 7.14 11.62
C LEU A 209 17.70 7.21 13.07
N ASP A 210 18.85 6.57 13.33
CA ASP A 210 19.46 6.59 14.66
C ASP A 210 19.86 8.02 15.09
N ALA A 211 20.38 8.85 14.18
CA ALA A 211 20.68 10.25 14.44
C ALA A 211 19.43 11.05 14.84
N MET A 212 18.34 10.87 14.08
CA MET A 212 17.06 11.53 14.39
C MET A 212 16.47 11.07 15.72
N VAL A 213 16.56 9.78 16.03
CA VAL A 213 16.01 9.20 17.26
C VAL A 213 16.85 9.63 18.48
N THR A 214 18.16 9.48 18.40
CA THR A 214 19.06 9.72 19.53
C THR A 214 19.43 11.18 19.74
N GLY A 215 19.48 11.96 18.64
CA GLY A 215 19.99 13.33 18.61
C GLY A 215 21.50 13.42 18.55
N LEU A 216 22.19 12.29 18.38
CA LEU A 216 23.65 12.26 18.20
C LEU A 216 24.05 12.67 16.77
N PRO A 217 25.28 13.15 16.57
CA PRO A 217 25.76 13.53 15.25
C PRO A 217 25.73 12.35 14.28
N ALA A 218 25.14 12.54 13.09
CA ALA A 218 25.02 11.50 12.09
C ALA A 218 26.39 10.95 11.64
N LYS A 219 27.41 11.81 11.59
CA LYS A 219 28.79 11.40 11.24
C LYS A 219 29.39 10.44 12.27
N ASP A 220 29.17 10.70 13.57
CA ASP A 220 29.72 9.84 14.63
C ASP A 220 29.08 8.46 14.61
N LEU A 221 27.78 8.40 14.33
CA LEU A 221 27.05 7.15 14.11
C LEU A 221 27.53 6.41 12.85
N GLN A 222 27.70 7.12 11.74
CA GLN A 222 28.16 6.56 10.47
C GLN A 222 29.56 5.94 10.60
N PHE A 223 30.48 6.62 11.30
CA PHE A 223 31.86 6.18 11.46
C PHE A 223 32.10 5.39 12.74
N ASN A 224 31.04 5.07 13.49
CA ASN A 224 31.12 4.31 14.74
C ASN A 224 32.07 4.95 15.79
N ARG A 225 31.99 6.26 15.95
CA ARG A 225 32.90 7.07 16.80
C ARG A 225 32.16 7.62 18.03
N LEU A 226 31.38 6.78 18.71
CA LEU A 226 30.69 7.18 19.92
C LEU A 226 31.59 6.95 21.14
N ASP A 227 31.71 7.95 22.00
CA ASP A 227 32.32 7.81 23.31
C ASP A 227 31.37 7.14 24.32
N ASN A 228 31.82 6.89 25.53
CA ASN A 228 31.02 6.22 26.57
C ASN A 228 29.69 6.93 26.86
N GLU A 229 29.70 8.27 26.94
CA GLU A 229 28.52 9.05 27.22
C GLU A 229 27.53 9.03 26.03
N GLN A 230 28.03 9.18 24.84
CA GLN A 230 27.26 9.06 23.62
C GLN A 230 26.68 7.64 23.45
N LEU A 231 27.40 6.59 23.87
CA LEU A 231 26.87 5.23 23.86
C LEU A 231 25.70 5.08 24.84
N ARG A 232 25.77 5.64 26.03
CA ARG A 232 24.64 5.66 26.97
C ARG A 232 23.41 6.36 26.36
N VAL A 233 23.62 7.55 25.79
CA VAL A 233 22.55 8.30 25.13
C VAL A 233 21.96 7.48 24.00
N TYR A 234 22.80 6.87 23.17
CA TYR A 234 22.39 6.04 22.03
C TYR A 234 21.46 4.91 22.47
N PHE A 235 21.92 4.05 23.39
CA PHE A 235 21.16 2.90 23.84
C PHE A 235 19.90 3.30 24.61
N THR A 236 19.97 4.31 25.46
CA THR A 236 18.82 4.83 26.23
C THR A 236 17.73 5.35 25.27
N LYS A 237 18.08 6.24 24.35
CA LYS A 237 17.09 6.83 23.42
C LYS A 237 16.52 5.81 22.47
N LYS A 238 17.35 4.93 21.93
CA LYS A 238 16.92 3.89 21.00
C LYS A 238 16.05 2.84 21.68
N ALA A 239 16.38 2.40 22.90
CA ALA A 239 15.57 1.48 23.68
C ALA A 239 14.19 2.09 24.02
N ASN A 240 14.15 3.31 24.51
CA ASN A 240 12.89 4.00 24.80
C ASN A 240 12.03 4.22 23.53
N PHE A 241 12.65 4.33 22.37
CA PHE A 241 11.93 4.56 21.12
C PHE A 241 11.32 3.29 20.55
N PHE A 242 12.09 2.18 20.46
CA PHE A 242 11.69 0.95 19.78
C PHE A 242 11.31 -0.22 20.69
N CYS A 243 11.70 -0.16 21.95
CA CYS A 243 11.59 -1.26 22.90
C CYS A 243 10.85 -0.84 24.18
N ILE A 244 10.72 -1.83 25.08
CA ILE A 244 10.32 -1.65 26.47
C ILE A 244 11.57 -1.98 27.29
N PRO A 245 12.31 -0.97 27.82
CA PRO A 245 13.52 -1.20 28.61
C PRO A 245 13.22 -1.98 29.90
N THR A 246 14.04 -2.98 30.20
CA THR A 246 13.96 -3.71 31.47
C THR A 246 14.83 -3.04 32.55
N PRO A 247 14.55 -3.28 33.85
CA PRO A 247 15.39 -2.77 34.96
C PRO A 247 16.86 -3.17 34.79
N GLU A 248 17.15 -4.41 34.39
CA GLU A 248 18.51 -4.92 34.19
C GLU A 248 19.24 -4.12 33.10
N PHE A 249 18.55 -3.84 31.97
CA PHE A 249 19.13 -3.03 30.91
C PHE A 249 19.42 -1.59 31.36
N ILE A 250 18.55 -1.01 32.18
CA ILE A 250 18.74 0.34 32.75
C ILE A 250 19.96 0.37 33.70
N GLU A 251 20.15 -0.68 34.53
CA GLU A 251 21.32 -0.76 35.44
C GLU A 251 22.63 -0.90 34.62
N MET A 252 22.66 -1.69 33.54
CA MET A 252 23.84 -1.79 32.68
C MET A 252 24.26 -0.42 32.05
N LEU A 253 23.32 0.48 31.83
CA LEU A 253 23.61 1.84 31.35
C LEU A 253 24.26 2.75 32.40
N LYS A 254 24.19 2.39 33.69
CA LYS A 254 24.78 3.16 34.80
C LYS A 254 26.22 2.74 35.13
N GLU A 255 26.72 1.62 34.54
CA GLU A 255 28.08 1.15 34.76
C GLU A 255 29.10 2.24 34.38
N PRO A 256 30.23 2.39 35.11
CA PRO A 256 31.24 3.42 34.85
C PRO A 256 31.82 3.34 33.43
N VAL A 257 32.03 2.11 32.92
CA VAL A 257 32.52 1.84 31.60
C VAL A 257 31.45 1.09 30.80
N VAL A 258 31.09 1.63 29.64
CA VAL A 258 30.06 1.07 28.78
C VAL A 258 30.67 0.05 27.82
N ASP A 259 30.32 -1.22 28.01
CA ASP A 259 30.64 -2.27 27.04
C ASP A 259 29.59 -2.32 25.92
N LYS A 260 29.97 -1.80 24.75
CA LYS A 260 29.08 -1.73 23.59
C LYS A 260 28.56 -3.10 23.16
N SER A 261 29.39 -4.15 23.23
CA SER A 261 29.01 -5.51 22.81
C SER A 261 27.95 -6.10 23.74
N LYS A 262 28.16 -5.96 25.06
CA LYS A 262 27.18 -6.40 26.07
C LYS A 262 25.87 -5.63 25.96
N LEU A 263 25.92 -4.30 25.81
CA LEU A 263 24.71 -3.51 25.63
C LEU A 263 23.98 -3.84 24.32
N THR A 264 24.69 -4.17 23.25
CA THR A 264 24.05 -4.59 21.99
C THR A 264 23.29 -5.91 22.17
N LEU A 265 23.89 -6.90 22.85
CA LEU A 265 23.21 -8.15 23.15
C LEU A 265 21.97 -7.92 24.03
N ALA A 266 22.13 -7.16 25.11
CA ALA A 266 21.03 -6.84 26.00
C ALA A 266 19.91 -6.06 25.29
N TYR A 267 20.26 -5.07 24.46
CA TYR A 267 19.29 -4.32 23.64
C TYR A 267 18.52 -5.25 22.67
N ASN A 268 19.20 -6.21 22.04
CA ASN A 268 18.58 -7.15 21.12
C ASN A 268 17.59 -8.09 21.81
N SER A 269 17.76 -8.33 23.11
CA SER A 269 16.86 -9.15 23.93
C SER A 269 15.68 -8.39 24.52
N LEU A 270 15.64 -7.05 24.41
CA LEU A 270 14.55 -6.25 24.95
C LEU A 270 13.23 -6.55 24.23
N PRO A 271 12.10 -6.58 24.94
CA PRO A 271 10.77 -6.65 24.35
C PRO A 271 10.55 -5.47 23.38
N ARG A 272 10.04 -5.75 22.21
CA ARG A 272 9.73 -4.72 21.18
C ARG A 272 8.34 -4.15 21.42
N LYS A 273 8.14 -2.89 21.03
CA LYS A 273 6.81 -2.30 20.96
C LYS A 273 5.94 -3.08 19.96
N GLU A 274 4.63 -3.05 20.15
CA GLU A 274 3.66 -3.74 19.31
C GLU A 274 3.71 -3.23 17.87
N HIS A 275 3.65 -1.90 17.68
CA HIS A 275 3.81 -1.27 16.37
C HIS A 275 5.25 -1.38 15.87
N LYS A 276 5.43 -1.52 14.55
CA LYS A 276 6.71 -1.86 13.93
C LYS A 276 7.19 -0.76 12.97
N PHE A 277 8.49 -0.66 12.80
CA PHE A 277 9.13 0.12 11.74
C PHE A 277 9.92 -0.85 10.85
N PHE A 278 9.44 -1.07 9.63
CA PHE A 278 10.08 -1.95 8.66
C PHE A 278 10.92 -1.14 7.68
N LEU A 279 12.13 -1.59 7.40
CA LEU A 279 13.02 -1.04 6.39
C LEU A 279 13.35 -2.10 5.35
N TYR A 280 13.11 -1.78 4.09
CA TYR A 280 13.46 -2.59 2.93
C TYR A 280 14.52 -1.87 2.09
N ASP A 281 15.59 -2.57 1.74
CA ASP A 281 16.64 -2.11 0.82
C ASP A 281 16.42 -2.83 -0.51
N MET A 282 15.95 -2.10 -1.52
CA MET A 282 15.47 -2.68 -2.77
C MET A 282 15.88 -1.86 -3.99
N PRO A 283 17.14 -1.97 -4.44
CA PRO A 283 17.67 -1.13 -5.51
C PRO A 283 17.02 -1.34 -6.88
N LEU A 284 16.35 -2.47 -7.11
CA LEU A 284 15.65 -2.80 -8.36
C LEU A 284 14.13 -2.87 -8.19
N CYS A 285 13.59 -2.16 -7.20
CA CYS A 285 12.18 -2.20 -6.83
C CYS A 285 11.25 -1.75 -7.98
N ASN A 286 10.20 -2.51 -8.24
CA ASN A 286 9.10 -2.18 -9.14
C ASN A 286 7.76 -2.01 -8.38
N LEU A 287 6.69 -1.65 -9.09
CA LEU A 287 5.37 -1.45 -8.47
C LEU A 287 4.78 -2.73 -7.87
N SER A 288 5.05 -3.89 -8.49
CA SER A 288 4.58 -5.19 -7.98
C SER A 288 5.23 -5.53 -6.64
N ASP A 289 6.53 -5.27 -6.48
CA ASP A 289 7.26 -5.45 -5.22
C ASP A 289 6.68 -4.57 -4.12
N ILE A 290 6.40 -3.29 -4.45
CA ILE A 290 5.82 -2.32 -3.49
C ILE A 290 4.43 -2.81 -3.05
N ASN A 291 3.60 -3.26 -4.00
CA ASN A 291 2.27 -3.78 -3.70
C ASN A 291 2.34 -5.03 -2.81
N TYR A 292 3.22 -5.97 -3.14
CA TYR A 292 3.43 -7.18 -2.32
C TYR A 292 3.84 -6.83 -0.88
N ILE A 293 4.78 -5.90 -0.70
CA ILE A 293 5.21 -5.45 0.63
C ILE A 293 4.07 -4.77 1.37
N ALA A 294 3.33 -3.87 0.71
CA ALA A 294 2.21 -3.16 1.31
C ALA A 294 1.13 -4.13 1.78
N ALA A 295 0.70 -5.07 0.92
CA ALA A 295 -0.29 -6.09 1.23
C ALA A 295 0.16 -7.00 2.38
N LYS A 296 1.38 -7.53 2.32
CA LYS A 296 1.97 -8.37 3.36
C LYS A 296 2.03 -7.67 4.71
N LEU A 297 2.53 -6.43 4.74
CA LEU A 297 2.63 -5.68 5.99
C LEU A 297 1.25 -5.25 6.52
N LYS A 298 0.30 -4.94 5.62
CA LYS A 298 -1.09 -4.63 6.03
C LYS A 298 -1.73 -5.84 6.70
N GLN A 299 -1.62 -7.01 6.09
CA GLN A 299 -2.22 -8.24 6.60
C GLN A 299 -1.59 -8.71 7.92
N LEU A 300 -0.25 -8.71 8.00
CA LEU A 300 0.47 -9.29 9.15
C LEU A 300 0.71 -8.31 10.30
N HIS A 301 0.73 -7.01 10.03
CA HIS A 301 1.20 -6.01 10.98
C HIS A 301 0.36 -4.73 11.00
N SER A 302 -0.80 -4.71 10.36
CA SER A 302 -1.70 -3.55 10.26
C SER A 302 -0.96 -2.29 9.80
N LEU A 303 -0.23 -2.38 8.67
CA LEU A 303 0.51 -1.26 8.09
C LEU A 303 -0.41 -0.04 7.93
N ASN A 304 0.03 1.11 8.44
CA ASN A 304 -0.69 2.36 8.34
C ASN A 304 -0.07 3.32 7.29
N TYR A 305 1.25 3.27 7.16
CA TYR A 305 2.00 4.24 6.38
C TYR A 305 3.20 3.62 5.69
N LEU A 306 3.39 3.90 4.42
CA LEU A 306 4.50 3.42 3.61
C LEU A 306 5.24 4.59 2.96
N VAL A 307 6.54 4.64 3.14
CA VAL A 307 7.43 5.55 2.39
C VAL A 307 8.14 4.76 1.30
N VAL A 308 8.15 5.32 0.09
CA VAL A 308 8.89 4.77 -1.06
C VAL A 308 9.90 5.83 -1.54
N ASP A 309 11.17 5.67 -1.23
CA ASP A 309 12.22 6.66 -1.47
C ASP A 309 13.16 6.20 -2.62
N TYR A 310 12.94 6.71 -3.87
CA TYR A 310 12.02 7.73 -4.32
C TYR A 310 11.36 7.35 -5.67
N LEU A 311 10.30 8.05 -6.07
CA LEU A 311 9.42 7.73 -7.20
C LEU A 311 10.16 7.58 -8.54
N ASN A 312 11.08 8.50 -8.87
CA ASN A 312 11.70 8.55 -10.20
C ASN A 312 12.52 7.31 -10.60
N ILE A 313 12.95 6.48 -9.64
CA ILE A 313 13.79 5.31 -9.89
C ILE A 313 13.05 3.97 -9.74
N ILE A 314 11.75 3.99 -9.44
CA ILE A 314 10.92 2.77 -9.46
C ILE A 314 11.02 2.15 -10.86
N LYS A 315 11.37 0.88 -10.94
CA LYS A 315 11.49 0.17 -12.23
C LYS A 315 10.12 -0.05 -12.87
N MET A 316 10.06 0.17 -14.18
CA MET A 316 8.86 -0.09 -14.99
C MET A 316 9.19 -1.11 -16.06
N PRO A 317 8.41 -2.18 -16.22
CA PRO A 317 8.64 -3.19 -17.26
C PRO A 317 8.68 -2.57 -18.66
N GLY A 318 9.64 -2.98 -19.50
CA GLY A 318 9.74 -2.55 -20.89
C GLY A 318 10.14 -1.09 -21.11
N VAL A 319 10.49 -0.34 -20.05
CA VAL A 319 10.88 1.07 -20.15
C VAL A 319 12.40 1.21 -20.08
N THR A 320 12.99 1.71 -21.17
CA THR A 320 14.44 2.01 -21.27
C THR A 320 14.77 3.44 -20.82
N ASP A 321 13.85 4.39 -21.01
CA ASP A 321 14.03 5.79 -20.61
C ASP A 321 13.24 6.11 -19.34
N SER A 322 13.96 6.19 -18.21
CA SER A 322 13.37 6.49 -16.90
C SER A 322 13.01 7.97 -16.70
N ILE A 323 13.42 8.86 -17.63
CA ILE A 323 13.25 10.32 -17.54
C ILE A 323 11.94 10.76 -18.20
N ASP A 324 11.33 9.91 -19.04
CA ASP A 324 10.06 10.23 -19.69
C ASP A 324 8.98 10.58 -18.64
N TRP A 325 8.37 11.76 -18.84
CA TRP A 325 7.30 12.26 -17.95
C TRP A 325 6.08 11.31 -17.88
N LYS A 326 5.74 10.60 -18.96
CA LYS A 326 4.68 9.60 -18.99
C LYS A 326 4.96 8.44 -18.03
N VAL A 327 6.22 8.02 -17.98
CA VAL A 327 6.68 6.99 -17.04
C VAL A 327 6.53 7.45 -15.59
N GLN A 328 6.80 8.73 -15.31
CA GLN A 328 6.64 9.28 -13.97
C GLN A 328 5.15 9.34 -13.56
N ILE A 329 4.25 9.67 -14.50
CA ILE A 329 2.80 9.62 -14.24
C ILE A 329 2.37 8.21 -13.91
N ASN A 330 2.75 7.22 -14.74
CA ASN A 330 2.38 5.82 -14.51
C ASN A 330 2.89 5.30 -13.16
N ARG A 331 4.07 5.74 -12.71
CA ARG A 331 4.59 5.43 -11.36
C ARG A 331 3.72 6.03 -10.26
N ALA A 332 3.31 7.28 -10.41
CA ALA A 332 2.44 7.95 -9.44
C ALA A 332 1.03 7.32 -9.42
N GLU A 333 0.45 7.00 -10.57
CA GLU A 333 -0.81 6.28 -10.68
C GLU A 333 -0.73 4.88 -10.05
N GLY A 334 0.37 4.17 -10.29
CA GLY A 334 0.64 2.87 -9.69
C GLY A 334 0.73 2.96 -8.16
N LEU A 335 1.47 3.92 -7.60
CA LEU A 335 1.53 4.14 -6.15
C LEU A 335 0.16 4.53 -5.57
N LYS A 336 -0.63 5.36 -6.28
CA LYS A 336 -2.00 5.70 -5.85
C LYS A 336 -2.92 4.48 -5.85
N THR A 337 -2.80 3.62 -6.86
CA THR A 337 -3.55 2.35 -6.92
C THR A 337 -3.19 1.44 -5.75
N ILE A 338 -1.88 1.30 -5.45
CA ILE A 338 -1.39 0.51 -4.31
C ILE A 338 -1.89 1.07 -2.98
N ALA A 339 -1.87 2.42 -2.81
CA ALA A 339 -2.37 3.08 -1.61
C ALA A 339 -3.85 2.73 -1.35
N ARG A 340 -4.68 2.77 -2.40
CA ARG A 340 -6.11 2.46 -2.33
C ARG A 340 -6.38 0.97 -2.11
N ALA A 341 -5.71 0.11 -2.89
CA ALA A 341 -5.91 -1.34 -2.82
C ALA A 341 -5.56 -1.93 -1.44
N ASN A 342 -4.58 -1.34 -0.75
CA ASN A 342 -4.11 -1.82 0.55
C ASN A 342 -4.61 -0.96 1.73
N ASP A 343 -5.38 0.08 1.48
CA ASP A 343 -5.82 1.05 2.49
C ASP A 343 -4.65 1.54 3.37
N VAL A 344 -3.62 2.09 2.72
CA VAL A 344 -2.37 2.57 3.34
C VAL A 344 -2.03 3.95 2.81
N GLY A 345 -1.67 4.89 3.69
CA GLY A 345 -1.12 6.17 3.25
C GLY A 345 0.29 5.98 2.67
N ILE A 346 0.52 6.42 1.43
CA ILE A 346 1.84 6.34 0.80
C ILE A 346 2.43 7.73 0.64
N LEU A 347 3.72 7.87 0.97
CA LEU A 347 4.51 9.07 0.67
C LEU A 347 5.72 8.70 -0.16
N SER A 348 5.96 9.46 -1.24
CA SER A 348 7.17 9.29 -2.05
C SER A 348 7.84 10.63 -2.34
N PRO A 349 9.15 10.75 -2.09
CA PRO A 349 9.94 11.83 -2.64
C PRO A 349 9.94 11.80 -4.17
N ILE A 350 10.02 12.97 -4.78
CA ILE A 350 10.20 13.15 -6.23
C ILE A 350 11.27 14.19 -6.51
N GLN A 351 12.16 13.89 -7.41
CA GLN A 351 13.16 14.86 -7.88
C GLN A 351 12.57 15.71 -9.01
N ILE A 352 12.66 17.03 -8.87
CA ILE A 352 12.29 18.02 -9.88
C ILE A 352 13.55 18.74 -10.37
N ASP A 353 13.58 19.09 -11.68
CA ASP A 353 14.72 19.75 -12.30
C ASP A 353 14.87 21.23 -11.92
N GLU A 354 16.08 21.78 -12.11
CA GLU A 354 16.45 23.13 -11.68
C GLU A 354 15.65 24.24 -12.37
N GLU A 355 15.13 24.00 -13.57
CA GLU A 355 14.39 25.00 -14.33
C GLU A 355 12.95 25.20 -13.82
N GLY A 356 12.51 24.40 -12.85
CA GLY A 356 11.17 24.54 -12.25
C GLY A 356 10.05 24.51 -13.31
N LYS A 357 10.24 23.80 -14.43
CA LYS A 357 9.24 23.71 -15.50
C LYS A 357 8.03 22.95 -14.99
N VAL A 358 7.18 23.74 -14.37
CA VAL A 358 5.89 23.44 -13.77
C VAL A 358 4.95 22.60 -14.67
N LYS A 359 5.21 22.51 -15.98
CA LYS A 359 4.34 21.75 -16.90
C LYS A 359 4.40 20.24 -16.68
N PHE A 360 5.57 19.67 -16.39
CA PHE A 360 5.71 18.24 -16.17
C PHE A 360 5.34 17.83 -14.73
N ALA A 361 5.60 18.72 -13.76
CA ALA A 361 5.23 18.48 -12.37
C ALA A 361 3.71 18.37 -12.21
N LYS A 362 2.91 19.20 -12.91
CA LYS A 362 1.44 19.18 -12.80
C LYS A 362 0.81 17.86 -13.23
N ALA A 363 1.27 17.25 -14.31
CA ALA A 363 0.71 15.98 -14.78
C ALA A 363 1.04 14.81 -13.82
N ILE A 364 2.22 14.83 -13.17
CA ILE A 364 2.58 13.84 -12.15
C ILE A 364 1.74 14.02 -10.88
N GLU A 365 1.32 15.25 -10.59
CA GLU A 365 0.45 15.55 -9.45
C GLU A 365 -1.01 15.12 -9.67
N ASP A 366 -1.47 14.86 -10.91
CA ASP A 366 -2.88 14.54 -11.18
C ASP A 366 -3.42 13.35 -10.35
N PRO A 367 -2.75 12.21 -10.23
CA PRO A 367 -3.22 11.09 -9.40
C PRO A 367 -3.00 11.29 -7.90
N VAL A 368 -2.29 12.36 -7.48
CA VAL A 368 -1.80 12.58 -6.12
C VAL A 368 -2.82 13.36 -5.28
N ASP A 369 -2.94 13.04 -4.00
CA ASP A 369 -3.84 13.74 -3.08
C ASP A 369 -3.17 14.92 -2.39
N LEU A 370 -1.85 14.81 -2.14
CA LEU A 370 -1.05 15.86 -1.51
C LEU A 370 0.31 15.98 -2.22
N SER A 371 0.69 17.19 -2.60
CA SER A 371 2.04 17.52 -3.10
C SER A 371 2.64 18.66 -2.31
N LEU A 372 3.77 18.40 -1.66
CA LEU A 372 4.56 19.36 -0.91
C LEU A 372 5.85 19.66 -1.69
N LEU A 373 6.09 20.92 -2.01
CA LEU A 373 7.28 21.31 -2.76
C LEU A 373 8.22 22.17 -1.91
N PHE A 374 9.52 21.85 -2.00
CA PHE A 374 10.56 22.69 -1.43
C PHE A 374 10.67 24.00 -2.18
N GLN A 375 10.63 25.10 -1.46
CA GLN A 375 10.86 26.43 -2.01
C GLN A 375 12.37 26.72 -2.05
N LYS A 376 12.87 27.26 -3.18
CA LYS A 376 14.25 27.74 -3.27
C LYS A 376 14.46 28.89 -2.27
N SER A 377 15.39 28.75 -1.34
CA SER A 377 15.79 29.83 -0.45
C SER A 377 16.58 30.87 -1.24
N LYS A 378 16.06 32.08 -1.35
CA LYS A 378 16.85 33.24 -1.82
C LYS A 378 17.69 33.76 -0.65
N GLY A 379 18.90 33.25 -0.47
CA GLY A 379 19.89 33.76 0.50
C GLY A 379 19.54 33.56 1.98
N GLY A 380 18.72 32.53 2.29
CA GLY A 380 18.26 32.28 3.65
C GLY A 380 19.15 31.34 4.47
N ASN A 381 18.92 31.32 5.76
CA ASN A 381 19.58 30.47 6.75
C ASN A 381 19.50 29.00 6.31
N ASN A 382 20.64 28.35 6.21
CA ASN A 382 20.76 26.96 5.74
C ASN A 382 20.12 25.92 6.69
N ASP A 383 19.51 26.34 7.80
CA ASP A 383 18.94 25.49 8.83
C ASP A 383 17.40 25.46 8.80
N THR A 384 16.78 26.01 7.75
CA THR A 384 15.34 25.96 7.54
C THR A 384 15.00 25.26 6.24
N LEU A 385 13.94 24.47 6.29
CA LEU A 385 13.28 23.85 5.12
C LEU A 385 11.98 24.62 4.87
N ASN A 386 11.90 25.32 3.75
CA ASN A 386 10.71 26.05 3.35
C ASN A 386 9.91 25.20 2.37
N LEU A 387 8.64 24.98 2.66
CA LEU A 387 7.74 24.15 1.85
C LEU A 387 6.41 24.89 1.60
N TYR A 388 5.75 24.47 0.52
CA TYR A 388 4.39 24.87 0.23
C TYR A 388 3.61 23.72 -0.39
N THR A 389 2.28 23.73 -0.23
CA THR A 389 1.38 22.83 -0.93
C THR A 389 1.28 23.25 -2.40
N SER A 390 1.66 22.38 -3.32
CA SER A 390 1.41 22.56 -4.76
C SER A 390 0.05 21.99 -5.14
N LYS A 391 -0.35 20.92 -4.47
CA LYS A 391 -1.66 20.28 -4.59
C LYS A 391 -2.12 19.74 -3.25
N ILE A 392 -3.38 19.93 -2.95
CA ILE A 392 -4.09 19.24 -1.86
C ILE A 392 -5.54 19.02 -2.29
N ARG A 393 -5.98 17.75 -2.30
CA ARG A 393 -7.32 17.40 -2.79
C ARG A 393 -8.41 17.70 -1.77
N ASN A 394 -8.15 17.40 -0.50
CA ASN A 394 -9.11 17.55 0.59
C ASN A 394 -8.48 18.33 1.74
N GLY A 395 -8.18 19.62 1.52
CA GLY A 395 -7.54 20.46 2.53
C GLY A 395 -7.30 21.88 2.04
N THR A 396 -6.52 22.63 2.81
CA THR A 396 -6.22 24.04 2.57
C THR A 396 -4.76 24.22 2.16
N ASP A 397 -4.52 25.00 1.11
CA ASP A 397 -3.17 25.39 0.70
C ASP A 397 -2.45 26.14 1.82
N CYS A 398 -1.20 25.78 2.06
CA CYS A 398 -0.38 26.44 3.06
C CYS A 398 1.08 26.54 2.65
N LYS A 399 1.77 27.51 3.25
CA LYS A 399 3.24 27.64 3.22
C LYS A 399 3.73 27.58 4.64
N PHE A 400 4.83 26.90 4.86
CA PHE A 400 5.38 26.70 6.19
C PHE A 400 6.88 26.47 6.13
N SER A 401 7.54 26.71 7.26
CA SER A 401 8.97 26.50 7.43
C SER A 401 9.22 25.53 8.58
N LEU A 402 10.25 24.71 8.44
CA LEU A 402 10.69 23.75 9.45
C LEU A 402 12.15 24.01 9.78
N LEU A 403 12.52 23.89 11.07
CA LEU A 403 13.91 23.90 11.48
C LEU A 403 14.55 22.55 11.16
N PHE A 404 15.72 22.60 10.55
CA PHE A 404 16.50 21.43 10.18
C PHE A 404 17.88 21.45 10.83
N ASN A 405 18.13 20.58 11.77
CA ASN A 405 19.44 20.37 12.36
C ASN A 405 20.26 19.39 11.51
N LYS A 406 21.23 19.91 10.75
CA LYS A 406 22.08 19.12 9.85
C LYS A 406 23.00 18.14 10.58
N THR A 407 23.34 18.39 11.85
CA THR A 407 24.25 17.54 12.62
C THR A 407 23.59 16.21 12.96
N ASN A 408 22.35 16.25 13.46
CA ASN A 408 21.60 15.07 13.88
C ASN A 408 20.37 14.76 13.02
N LEU A 409 20.20 15.47 11.93
CA LEU A 409 19.15 15.32 10.90
C LEU A 409 17.72 15.50 11.43
N ARG A 410 17.55 16.11 12.60
CA ARG A 410 16.24 16.36 13.18
C ARG A 410 15.53 17.52 12.50
N ILE A 411 14.24 17.32 12.31
CA ILE A 411 13.31 18.34 11.82
C ILE A 411 12.35 18.68 12.98
N SER A 412 12.05 19.95 13.16
CA SER A 412 11.08 20.45 14.15
C SER A 412 10.29 21.62 13.57
N ALA A 413 9.10 21.87 14.11
CA ALA A 413 8.32 23.05 13.75
C ALA A 413 9.04 24.34 14.19
N LEU A 414 9.00 25.38 13.38
CA LEU A 414 9.31 26.75 13.82
C LEU A 414 8.23 27.15 14.83
N ARG A 415 8.64 27.68 15.98
CA ARG A 415 7.70 28.31 16.91
C ARG A 415 7.45 29.75 16.46
N ASP A 416 6.22 30.23 16.64
CA ASP A 416 5.81 31.59 16.23
C ASP A 416 6.63 32.74 16.90
N ASN A 417 7.53 32.41 17.83
CA ASN A 417 8.46 33.35 18.50
C ASN A 417 9.87 33.40 17.86
N ASP A 418 10.11 32.65 16.78
CA ASP A 418 11.44 32.55 16.12
C ASP A 418 11.45 33.34 14.78
N GLU A 419 10.44 34.21 14.50
CA GLU A 419 10.40 35.14 13.34
C GLU A 419 11.08 36.47 13.65
#